data_dd442e8091a7fd427ec9b4e9364f04fe
#
_entry.id   dd442e8091a7fd427ec9b4e9364f04fe
#
_cell.length_a   1.000
_cell.length_b   1.000
_cell.length_c   1.000
_cell.angle_alpha   90.00
_cell.angle_beta   90.00
_cell.angle_gamma   90.00
#
_symmetry.space_group_name_H-M   'P 1'
#
loop_
_entity.id
_entity.type
_entity.pdbx_description
1 polymer ?
#
loop_
_entity_poly.entity_id
_entity_poly.type
_entity_poly.pdbx_seq_one_letter_code
_entity_poly.pdbx_strand_id
1 'polypeptide(L)'
;KSYVMRPQEIWNTACHEGGHALVALLTPGADPIHKATIIPRGRSLGHVLQLPENDVVSLTRKQIRCKLDVMFGGRVAEELMFGKDNVTTGATNDMQQATNLARRCVMQFGFSDSEDQGVMGLMYEDDVRRLGPETRERIDKEVKEMLQGAYNRTMRLMRNNKPKLLTLANALKEYET
;
A
#
# COMPACT_ATOMS: atom_id res chain seq x y z
N LYS A 1 28.97 -6.27 5.14
CA LYS A 1 28.68 -7.62 4.58
C LYS A 1 27.42 -7.47 3.73
N SER A 2 27.50 -7.83 2.45
CA SER A 2 26.34 -7.94 1.58
C SER A 2 25.47 -9.09 2.08
N TYR A 3 24.18 -8.81 2.30
CA TYR A 3 23.21 -9.84 2.66
C TYR A 3 22.93 -10.71 1.43
N VAL A 4 23.09 -12.01 1.57
CA VAL A 4 22.76 -12.98 0.51
C VAL A 4 21.41 -13.60 0.86
N MET A 5 20.40 -13.30 0.06
CA MET A 5 19.05 -13.84 0.26
C MET A 5 19.00 -15.34 -0.08
N ARG A 6 18.25 -16.09 0.73
CA ARG A 6 17.93 -17.49 0.43
C ARG A 6 16.90 -17.58 -0.72
N PRO A 7 16.83 -18.68 -1.46
CA PRO A 7 15.88 -18.83 -2.58
C PRO A 7 14.41 -18.54 -2.20
N GLN A 8 14.00 -18.92 -1.00
CA GLN A 8 12.64 -18.64 -0.51
C GLN A 8 12.43 -17.14 -0.25
N GLU A 9 13.43 -16.44 0.27
CA GLU A 9 13.37 -14.99 0.50
C GLU A 9 13.29 -14.22 -0.81
N ILE A 10 14.05 -14.65 -1.82
CA ILE A 10 13.98 -14.11 -3.19
C ILE A 10 12.56 -14.25 -3.74
N TRP A 11 11.96 -15.44 -3.60
CA TRP A 11 10.60 -15.67 -4.07
C TRP A 11 9.56 -14.85 -3.33
N ASN A 12 9.65 -14.77 -2.00
CA ASN A 12 8.75 -13.96 -1.18
C ASN A 12 8.85 -12.48 -1.57
N THR A 13 10.09 -11.96 -1.73
CA THR A 13 10.32 -10.58 -2.15
C THR A 13 9.80 -10.33 -3.57
N ALA A 14 10.02 -11.26 -4.50
CA ALA A 14 9.51 -11.13 -5.87
C ALA A 14 7.98 -11.10 -5.92
N CYS A 15 7.30 -11.92 -5.12
CA CYS A 15 5.84 -11.87 -5.01
C CYS A 15 5.36 -10.55 -4.39
N HIS A 16 6.03 -10.06 -3.36
CA HIS A 16 5.72 -8.81 -2.69
C HIS A 16 5.85 -7.61 -3.63
N GLU A 17 7.01 -7.44 -4.25
CA GLU A 17 7.26 -6.34 -5.20
C GLU A 17 6.41 -6.47 -6.47
N GLY A 18 6.23 -7.71 -6.97
CA GLY A 18 5.30 -8.01 -8.05
C GLY A 18 3.85 -7.61 -7.74
N GLY A 19 3.46 -7.72 -6.47
CA GLY A 19 2.17 -7.26 -5.97
C GLY A 19 1.99 -5.74 -6.07
N HIS A 20 2.94 -4.96 -5.57
CA HIS A 20 2.93 -3.51 -5.71
C HIS A 20 2.90 -3.09 -7.18
N ALA A 21 3.76 -3.70 -7.99
CA ALA A 21 3.83 -3.41 -9.42
C ALA A 21 2.51 -3.73 -10.14
N LEU A 22 1.90 -4.88 -9.89
CA LEU A 22 0.64 -5.26 -10.51
C LEU A 22 -0.49 -4.29 -10.18
N VAL A 23 -0.62 -3.89 -8.90
CA VAL A 23 -1.65 -2.94 -8.48
C VAL A 23 -1.43 -1.58 -9.16
N ALA A 24 -0.19 -1.09 -9.19
CA ALA A 24 0.13 0.17 -9.85
C ALA A 24 -0.19 0.14 -11.35
N LEU A 25 0.15 -0.95 -12.05
CA LEU A 25 -0.12 -1.12 -13.49
C LEU A 25 -1.62 -1.19 -13.83
N LEU A 26 -2.42 -1.81 -12.95
CA LEU A 26 -3.83 -2.09 -13.22
C LEU A 26 -4.80 -1.11 -12.54
N THR A 27 -4.30 -0.14 -11.76
CA THR A 27 -5.12 0.86 -11.10
C THR A 27 -5.11 2.18 -11.87
N PRO A 28 -6.20 2.54 -12.55
CA PRO A 28 -6.26 3.80 -13.31
C PRO A 28 -6.09 5.01 -12.38
N GLY A 29 -5.06 5.82 -12.64
CA GLY A 29 -4.71 7.00 -11.84
C GLY A 29 -3.66 6.75 -10.77
N ALA A 30 -3.09 5.54 -10.70
CA ALA A 30 -1.84 5.30 -9.96
C ALA A 30 -0.65 5.93 -10.70
N ASP A 31 0.36 6.35 -9.94
CA ASP A 31 1.59 6.87 -10.53
C ASP A 31 2.29 5.78 -11.36
N PRO A 32 2.88 6.11 -12.51
CA PRO A 32 3.58 5.14 -13.36
C PRO A 32 4.73 4.46 -12.65
N ILE A 33 4.95 3.19 -12.97
CA ILE A 33 6.12 2.47 -12.49
C ILE A 33 7.32 2.88 -13.33
N HIS A 34 8.37 3.33 -12.66
CA HIS A 34 9.66 3.54 -13.27
C HIS A 34 10.53 2.28 -13.17
N LYS A 35 10.50 1.61 -12.02
CA LYS A 35 11.34 0.45 -11.73
C LYS A 35 10.74 -0.42 -10.63
N ALA A 36 10.83 -1.74 -10.80
CA ALA A 36 10.62 -2.71 -9.74
C ALA A 36 11.90 -3.56 -9.60
N THR A 37 12.36 -3.81 -8.37
CA THR A 37 13.59 -4.58 -8.14
C THR A 37 13.53 -5.36 -6.84
N ILE A 38 14.18 -6.51 -6.82
CA ILE A 38 14.40 -7.34 -5.64
C ILE A 38 15.87 -7.29 -5.16
N ILE A 39 16.65 -6.36 -5.69
CA ILE A 39 18.03 -6.14 -5.23
C ILE A 39 17.99 -5.39 -3.90
N PRO A 40 18.55 -5.97 -2.81
CA PRO A 40 18.52 -5.34 -1.50
C PRO A 40 19.22 -3.97 -1.49
N ARG A 41 18.59 -2.99 -0.81
CA ARG A 41 19.17 -1.68 -0.54
C ARG A 41 18.96 -1.28 0.92
N GLY A 42 20.03 -1.23 1.69
CA GLY A 42 19.96 -0.92 3.11
C GLY A 42 19.17 -1.99 3.89
N ARG A 43 18.01 -1.62 4.42
CA ARG A 43 17.13 -2.54 5.15
C ARG A 43 16.00 -3.11 4.28
N SER A 44 15.82 -2.61 3.06
CA SER A 44 14.79 -3.09 2.14
C SER A 44 15.35 -4.24 1.30
N LEU A 45 14.58 -5.31 1.14
CA LEU A 45 14.91 -6.46 0.30
C LEU A 45 14.52 -6.25 -1.17
N GLY A 46 13.64 -5.27 -1.44
CA GLY A 46 13.20 -4.88 -2.76
C GLY A 46 12.48 -3.52 -2.71
N HIS A 47 12.09 -3.00 -3.85
CA HIS A 47 11.22 -1.81 -3.94
C HIS A 47 10.64 -1.63 -5.34
N VAL A 48 9.45 -1.02 -5.38
CA VAL A 48 8.84 -0.48 -6.60
C VAL A 48 8.97 1.04 -6.55
N LEU A 49 9.63 1.61 -7.55
CA LEU A 49 9.75 3.05 -7.72
C LEU A 49 8.67 3.53 -8.70
N GLN A 50 7.81 4.39 -8.22
CA GLN A 50 6.83 5.12 -9.01
C GLN A 50 7.26 6.57 -9.14
N LEU A 51 7.15 7.13 -10.33
CA LEU A 51 7.44 8.54 -10.58
C LEU A 51 6.17 9.22 -11.09
N PRO A 52 5.72 10.31 -10.44
CA PRO A 52 4.62 11.12 -10.96
C PRO A 52 4.98 11.66 -12.35
N GLU A 53 4.03 11.69 -13.27
CA GLU A 53 4.23 12.25 -14.62
C GLU A 53 4.49 13.77 -14.60
N ASN A 54 4.01 14.45 -13.56
CA ASN A 54 4.16 15.90 -13.38
C ASN A 54 4.48 16.23 -11.92
N ASP A 55 5.01 17.42 -11.66
CA ASP A 55 5.17 17.96 -10.31
C ASP A 55 3.79 18.12 -9.65
N VAL A 56 3.49 17.24 -8.70
CA VAL A 56 2.18 17.18 -8.06
C VAL A 56 2.19 18.10 -6.84
N VAL A 57 1.56 19.26 -6.98
CA VAL A 57 1.37 20.21 -5.86
C VAL A 57 0.27 19.73 -4.90
N SER A 58 -0.74 19.02 -5.40
CA SER A 58 -1.85 18.51 -4.60
C SER A 58 -2.35 17.17 -5.11
N LEU A 59 -2.86 16.33 -4.20
CA LEU A 59 -3.42 15.01 -4.53
C LEU A 59 -4.94 15.05 -4.41
N THR A 60 -5.62 14.51 -5.41
CA THR A 60 -7.05 14.27 -5.34
C THR A 60 -7.35 13.07 -4.44
N ARG A 61 -8.56 12.99 -3.91
CA ARG A 61 -9.06 11.84 -3.15
C ARG A 61 -8.91 10.52 -3.93
N LYS A 62 -9.15 10.56 -5.24
CA LYS A 62 -8.97 9.40 -6.13
C LYS A 62 -7.51 8.92 -6.16
N GLN A 63 -6.56 9.84 -6.33
CA GLN A 63 -5.13 9.51 -6.35
C GLN A 63 -4.64 8.95 -5.00
N ILE A 64 -5.13 9.49 -3.88
CA ILE A 64 -4.83 8.95 -2.56
C ILE A 64 -5.37 7.53 -2.40
N ARG A 65 -6.58 7.26 -2.89
CA ARG A 65 -7.16 5.91 -2.90
C ARG A 65 -6.29 4.94 -3.71
N CYS A 66 -5.80 5.35 -4.88
CA CYS A 66 -4.85 4.55 -5.67
C CYS A 66 -3.55 4.28 -4.91
N LYS A 67 -3.00 5.28 -4.22
CA LYS A 67 -1.78 5.11 -3.40
C LYS A 67 -2.00 4.09 -2.28
N LEU A 68 -3.13 4.15 -1.59
CA LEU A 68 -3.48 3.16 -0.56
C LEU A 68 -3.56 1.76 -1.15
N ASP A 69 -4.22 1.60 -2.30
CA ASP A 69 -4.35 0.30 -2.96
C ASP A 69 -2.96 -0.26 -3.34
N VAL A 70 -2.05 0.56 -3.87
CA VAL A 70 -0.67 0.15 -4.18
C VAL A 70 0.09 -0.25 -2.90
N MET A 71 -0.05 0.49 -1.80
CA MET A 71 0.61 0.15 -0.52
C MET A 71 0.17 -1.21 0.02
N PHE A 72 -1.06 -1.65 -0.23
CA PHE A 72 -1.53 -2.99 0.12
C PHE A 72 -1.03 -4.09 -0.83
N GLY A 73 -0.44 -3.72 -1.97
CA GLY A 73 -0.04 -4.65 -3.03
C GLY A 73 0.83 -5.80 -2.55
N GLY A 74 1.92 -5.50 -1.85
CA GLY A 74 2.86 -6.51 -1.35
C GLY A 74 2.22 -7.46 -0.34
N ARG A 75 1.53 -6.92 0.67
CA ARG A 75 0.84 -7.72 1.69
C ARG A 75 -0.21 -8.66 1.10
N VAL A 76 -1.02 -8.15 0.20
CA VAL A 76 -2.10 -8.93 -0.44
C VAL A 76 -1.54 -9.99 -1.37
N ALA A 77 -0.44 -9.70 -2.07
CA ALA A 77 0.25 -10.69 -2.90
C ALA A 77 0.80 -11.84 -2.06
N GLU A 78 1.47 -11.56 -0.94
CA GLU A 78 1.92 -12.60 -0.02
C GLU A 78 0.76 -13.45 0.50
N GLU A 79 -0.34 -12.84 0.92
CA GLU A 79 -1.51 -13.56 1.43
C GLU A 79 -2.15 -14.46 0.36
N LEU A 80 -2.26 -13.98 -0.88
CA LEU A 80 -2.81 -14.75 -1.99
C LEU A 80 -1.93 -15.93 -2.42
N MET A 81 -0.60 -15.75 -2.32
CA MET A 81 0.38 -16.74 -2.77
C MET A 81 0.72 -17.77 -1.69
N PHE A 82 0.77 -17.37 -0.43
CA PHE A 82 1.28 -18.21 0.66
C PHE A 82 0.22 -18.54 1.72
N GLY A 83 -0.95 -17.89 1.68
CA GLY A 83 -1.97 -17.97 2.72
C GLY A 83 -1.71 -17.04 3.89
N LYS A 84 -2.75 -16.80 4.69
CA LYS A 84 -2.72 -15.80 5.79
C LYS A 84 -1.65 -16.08 6.85
N ASP A 85 -1.41 -17.34 7.14
CA ASP A 85 -0.49 -17.75 8.21
C ASP A 85 0.99 -17.64 7.80
N ASN A 86 1.26 -17.51 6.49
CA ASN A 86 2.61 -17.46 5.94
C ASN A 86 3.02 -16.09 5.41
N VAL A 87 2.21 -15.05 5.66
CA VAL A 87 2.62 -13.68 5.35
C VAL A 87 3.78 -13.25 6.25
N THR A 88 4.67 -12.43 5.70
CA THR A 88 5.86 -12.01 6.41
C THR A 88 5.69 -10.64 7.06
N THR A 89 6.64 -10.25 7.89
CA THR A 89 6.74 -8.89 8.43
C THR A 89 7.26 -7.87 7.40
N GLY A 90 7.56 -8.31 6.17
CA GLY A 90 8.09 -7.47 5.10
C GLY A 90 7.22 -6.25 4.79
N ALA A 91 5.89 -6.43 4.86
CA ALA A 91 4.93 -5.36 4.62
C ALA A 91 4.74 -4.36 5.79
N THR A 92 5.54 -4.43 6.87
CA THR A 92 5.36 -3.55 8.04
C THR A 92 5.41 -2.07 7.66
N ASN A 93 6.38 -1.68 6.85
CA ASN A 93 6.54 -0.29 6.43
C ASN A 93 5.36 0.18 5.56
N ASP A 94 4.88 -0.66 4.66
CA ASP A 94 3.72 -0.35 3.80
C ASP A 94 2.47 -0.13 4.64
N MET A 95 2.24 -0.99 5.64
CA MET A 95 1.10 -0.87 6.53
C MET A 95 1.18 0.39 7.40
N GLN A 96 2.38 0.77 7.86
CA GLN A 96 2.59 2.02 8.59
C GLN A 96 2.32 3.23 7.70
N GLN A 97 2.84 3.25 6.48
CA GLN A 97 2.61 4.34 5.52
C GLN A 97 1.13 4.45 5.14
N ALA A 98 0.45 3.32 4.88
CA ALA A 98 -0.97 3.29 4.59
C ALA A 98 -1.81 3.84 5.75
N THR A 99 -1.50 3.45 6.99
CA THR A 99 -2.19 3.94 8.18
C THR A 99 -1.97 5.44 8.38
N ASN A 100 -0.73 5.92 8.22
CA ASN A 100 -0.42 7.34 8.33
C ASN A 100 -1.14 8.16 7.24
N LEU A 101 -1.18 7.65 6.00
CA LEU A 101 -1.89 8.32 4.92
C LEU A 101 -3.41 8.35 5.17
N ALA A 102 -4.00 7.25 5.61
CA ALA A 102 -5.43 7.18 5.95
C ALA A 102 -5.78 8.16 7.09
N ARG A 103 -4.96 8.24 8.15
CA ARG A 103 -5.12 9.22 9.23
C ARG A 103 -5.09 10.65 8.71
N ARG A 104 -4.12 10.98 7.87
CA ARG A 104 -4.04 12.31 7.25
C ARG A 104 -5.26 12.61 6.39
N CYS A 105 -5.79 11.63 5.67
CA CYS A 105 -7.02 11.78 4.89
C CYS A 105 -8.19 12.21 5.74
N VAL A 106 -8.41 11.53 6.86
CA VAL A 106 -9.52 11.81 7.76
C VAL A 106 -9.29 13.12 8.53
N MET A 107 -8.09 13.29 9.09
CA MET A 107 -7.80 14.36 10.06
C MET A 107 -7.41 15.70 9.41
N GLN A 108 -6.65 15.66 8.30
CA GLN A 108 -6.08 16.87 7.69
C GLN A 108 -6.76 17.25 6.38
N PHE A 109 -7.11 16.27 5.54
CA PHE A 109 -7.64 16.54 4.19
C PHE A 109 -9.17 16.60 4.14
N GLY A 110 -9.86 16.14 5.20
CA GLY A 110 -11.32 16.08 5.22
C GLY A 110 -11.90 15.10 4.19
N PHE A 111 -11.16 14.03 3.86
CA PHE A 111 -11.57 13.01 2.90
C PHE A 111 -12.24 11.82 3.60
N SER A 112 -13.37 12.07 4.25
CA SER A 112 -14.21 11.00 4.80
C SER A 112 -15.06 10.33 3.72
N ASP A 113 -15.29 9.01 3.82
CA ASP A 113 -16.20 8.26 2.94
C ASP A 113 -17.63 8.18 3.53
N SER A 114 -17.83 8.59 4.78
CA SER A 114 -19.15 8.50 5.41
C SER A 114 -19.98 9.74 5.10
N GLU A 115 -21.14 9.54 4.48
CA GLU A 115 -22.06 10.59 4.07
C GLU A 115 -22.66 11.37 5.26
N ASP A 116 -22.78 10.73 6.43
CA ASP A 116 -23.40 11.28 7.64
C ASP A 116 -22.48 12.21 8.45
N GLN A 117 -21.26 12.40 8.04
CA GLN A 117 -20.24 12.84 9.00
C GLN A 117 -19.48 14.07 8.56
N GLY A 118 -20.03 15.05 8.03
CA GLY A 118 -19.42 16.37 7.82
C GLY A 118 -17.90 16.39 7.62
N VAL A 119 -17.39 17.31 6.90
CA VAL A 119 -15.95 17.48 6.66
C VAL A 119 -15.23 17.68 8.00
N MET A 120 -14.45 16.67 8.43
CA MET A 120 -13.45 16.88 9.48
C MET A 120 -12.21 17.43 8.79
N GLY A 121 -11.87 18.67 9.08
CA GLY A 121 -10.68 19.31 8.55
C GLY A 121 -9.77 19.76 9.69
N LEU A 122 -8.48 19.80 9.41
CA LEU A 122 -7.46 20.51 10.17
C LEU A 122 -7.27 20.07 11.63
N MET A 123 -7.05 18.77 11.86
CA MET A 123 -6.56 18.32 13.15
C MET A 123 -5.11 17.87 13.01
N TYR A 124 -4.20 18.57 13.70
CA TYR A 124 -2.82 18.12 13.86
C TYR A 124 -2.77 16.99 14.90
N GLU A 125 -1.79 16.10 14.82
CA GLU A 125 -1.64 14.97 15.75
C GLU A 125 -1.63 15.40 17.24
N ASP A 126 -1.08 16.55 17.53
CA ASP A 126 -1.05 17.11 18.89
C ASP A 126 -2.45 17.48 19.41
N ASP A 127 -3.41 17.74 18.52
CA ASP A 127 -4.77 18.09 18.88
C ASP A 127 -5.62 16.86 19.19
N VAL A 128 -5.21 15.65 18.74
CA VAL A 128 -5.94 14.38 18.99
C VAL A 128 -6.09 14.11 20.49
N ARG A 129 -5.10 14.49 21.29
CA ARG A 129 -5.15 14.35 22.76
C ARG A 129 -6.22 15.21 23.41
N ARG A 130 -6.62 16.31 22.75
CA ARG A 130 -7.64 17.25 23.22
C ARG A 130 -9.04 16.89 22.75
N LEU A 131 -9.16 15.91 21.81
CA LEU A 131 -10.44 15.49 21.29
C LEU A 131 -11.21 14.66 22.31
N GLY A 132 -12.52 14.82 22.32
CA GLY A 132 -13.42 13.96 23.09
C GLY A 132 -13.35 12.50 22.63
N PRO A 133 -13.73 11.54 23.50
CA PRO A 133 -13.67 10.11 23.17
C PRO A 133 -14.46 9.76 21.91
N GLU A 134 -15.64 10.32 21.73
CA GLU A 134 -16.52 10.10 20.59
C GLU A 134 -15.86 10.49 19.26
N THR A 135 -15.20 11.66 19.21
CA THR A 135 -14.48 12.11 18.01
C THR A 135 -13.30 11.19 17.67
N ARG A 136 -12.56 10.72 18.69
CA ARG A 136 -11.45 9.79 18.51
C ARG A 136 -11.93 8.44 17.96
N GLU A 137 -12.99 7.89 18.53
CA GLU A 137 -13.59 6.63 18.08
C GLU A 137 -14.06 6.73 16.61
N ARG A 138 -14.64 7.87 16.25
CA ARG A 138 -15.06 8.15 14.88
C ARG A 138 -13.89 8.21 13.91
N ILE A 139 -12.77 8.88 14.26
CA ILE A 139 -11.55 8.91 13.45
C ILE A 139 -11.02 7.49 13.25
N ASP A 140 -10.91 6.71 14.32
CA ASP A 140 -10.41 5.34 14.25
C ASP A 140 -11.30 4.43 13.38
N LYS A 141 -12.61 4.60 13.45
CA LYS A 141 -13.56 3.89 12.60
C LYS A 141 -13.35 4.21 11.12
N GLU A 142 -13.28 5.49 10.76
CA GLU A 142 -13.09 5.93 9.37
C GLU A 142 -11.75 5.50 8.80
N VAL A 143 -10.67 5.61 9.58
CA VAL A 143 -9.34 5.12 9.19
C VAL A 143 -9.38 3.62 8.91
N LYS A 144 -10.01 2.84 9.79
CA LYS A 144 -10.17 1.39 9.63
C LYS A 144 -10.97 1.04 8.38
N GLU A 145 -12.06 1.73 8.12
CA GLU A 145 -12.90 1.52 6.94
C GLU A 145 -12.13 1.84 5.65
N MET A 146 -11.35 2.92 5.62
CA MET A 146 -10.51 3.30 4.49
C MET A 146 -9.44 2.24 4.18
N LEU A 147 -8.75 1.76 5.21
CA LEU A 147 -7.74 0.69 5.07
C LEU A 147 -8.36 -0.63 4.64
N GLN A 148 -9.49 -1.03 5.23
CA GLN A 148 -10.21 -2.25 4.86
C GLN A 148 -10.73 -2.17 3.41
N GLY A 149 -11.20 -0.99 3.00
CA GLY A 149 -11.61 -0.74 1.62
C GLY A 149 -10.47 -0.91 0.62
N ALA A 150 -9.28 -0.38 0.93
CA ALA A 150 -8.09 -0.56 0.10
C ALA A 150 -7.68 -2.04 0.02
N TYR A 151 -7.62 -2.73 1.16
CA TYR A 151 -7.33 -4.17 1.19
C TYR A 151 -8.32 -4.97 0.32
N ASN A 152 -9.61 -4.71 0.44
CA ASN A 152 -10.64 -5.44 -0.30
C ASN A 152 -10.55 -5.20 -1.81
N ARG A 153 -10.30 -3.95 -2.24
CA ARG A 153 -10.11 -3.63 -3.67
C ARG A 153 -8.88 -4.31 -4.23
N THR A 154 -7.76 -4.24 -3.51
CA THR A 154 -6.49 -4.86 -3.89
C THR A 154 -6.60 -6.38 -3.97
N MET A 155 -7.25 -7.01 -2.99
CA MET A 155 -7.48 -8.46 -2.98
C MET A 155 -8.34 -8.90 -4.18
N ARG A 156 -9.39 -8.16 -4.51
CA ARG A 156 -10.23 -8.44 -5.68
C ARG A 156 -9.44 -8.31 -6.98
N LEU A 157 -8.67 -7.23 -7.15
CA LEU A 157 -7.82 -7.01 -8.30
C LEU A 157 -6.81 -8.15 -8.47
N MET A 158 -6.14 -8.54 -7.40
CA MET A 158 -5.13 -9.60 -7.42
C MET A 158 -5.71 -10.98 -7.73
N ARG A 159 -6.85 -11.33 -7.13
CA ARG A 159 -7.54 -12.61 -7.42
C ARG A 159 -7.89 -12.72 -8.90
N ASN A 160 -8.39 -11.65 -9.49
CA ASN A 160 -8.76 -11.62 -10.90
C ASN A 160 -7.54 -11.61 -11.85
N ASN A 161 -6.35 -11.31 -11.34
CA ASN A 161 -5.13 -11.18 -12.14
C ASN A 161 -3.98 -12.06 -11.60
N LYS A 162 -4.29 -13.13 -10.87
CA LYS A 162 -3.27 -14.02 -10.28
C LYS A 162 -2.23 -14.53 -11.31
N PRO A 163 -2.59 -14.91 -12.54
CA PRO A 163 -1.59 -15.31 -13.55
C PRO A 163 -0.60 -14.19 -13.88
N LYS A 164 -1.05 -12.93 -13.94
CA LYS A 164 -0.16 -11.77 -14.19
C LYS A 164 0.78 -11.52 -13.01
N LEU A 165 0.30 -11.71 -11.77
CA LEU A 165 1.15 -11.64 -10.58
C LEU A 165 2.27 -12.67 -10.65
N LEU A 166 1.95 -13.92 -11.01
CA LEU A 166 2.94 -14.98 -11.18
C LEU A 166 3.96 -14.66 -12.26
N THR A 167 3.53 -14.10 -13.39
CA THR A 167 4.44 -13.68 -14.47
C THR A 167 5.40 -12.60 -14.00
N LEU A 168 4.91 -11.58 -13.29
CA LEU A 168 5.75 -10.51 -12.73
C LEU A 168 6.72 -11.04 -11.66
N ALA A 169 6.26 -11.88 -10.75
CA ALA A 169 7.11 -12.46 -9.71
C ALA A 169 8.21 -13.34 -10.29
N ASN A 170 7.92 -14.14 -11.31
CA ASN A 170 8.93 -14.95 -12.00
C ASN A 170 9.93 -14.09 -12.76
N ALA A 171 9.49 -13.03 -13.44
CA ALA A 171 10.37 -12.09 -14.12
C ALA A 171 11.30 -11.38 -13.12
N LEU A 172 10.79 -10.90 -11.99
CA LEU A 172 11.61 -10.28 -10.95
C LEU A 172 12.60 -11.28 -10.33
N LYS A 173 12.20 -12.54 -10.15
CA LYS A 173 13.11 -13.59 -9.67
C LYS A 173 14.25 -13.89 -10.66
N GLU A 174 13.98 -13.82 -11.96
CA GLU A 174 14.94 -14.15 -13.02
C GLU A 174 15.87 -12.97 -13.33
N TYR A 175 15.31 -11.77 -13.48
CA TYR A 175 16.04 -10.58 -13.95
C TYR A 175 16.43 -9.61 -12.84
N GLU A 176 15.92 -9.80 -11.63
CA GLU A 176 16.13 -8.99 -10.43
C GLU A 176 15.63 -7.52 -10.53
N THR A 177 15.37 -7.05 -11.73
CA THR A 177 14.90 -5.68 -12.02
C THR A 177 14.11 -5.64 -13.31
#